data_0edcb0978fec09d921ebb792eaed37ca
#
_entry.id   0edcb0978fec09d921ebb792eaed37ca
#
_cell.length_a   1.000
_cell.length_b   1.000
_cell.length_c   1.000
_cell.angle_alpha   90.00
_cell.angle_beta   90.00
_cell.angle_gamma   90.00
#
_symmetry.space_group_name_H-M   'P 1'
#
loop_
_entity.id
_entity.type
_entity.pdbx_description
1 polymer ?
#
loop_
_entity_poly.entity_id
_entity_poly.type
_entity_poly.pdbx_seq_one_letter_code
_entity_poly.pdbx_strand_id
1 'polypeptide(L)'
;MSVYIHERIDIEGGARGKMIDLIRSRWAPHLERAHGVRLFGAWATVGSTATWPEVRLHWEMDDWAHFARAQEGQHPMEERDVYLTELWNQALDYRKHGHAQLLTAAPFSLDRAAARAQGVPGEVILHEDVRSLPGRMANYHEALRAQFLPLAEKRGMRLLGAYSHALVPNTGLNLWALRGWEHWQELMQAESSDREMRAWTEGQREWLEDSDAFLVVQPPCGTLHT
;
A
#
# COMPACT_ATOMS: atom_id res chain seq x y z
N MET A 1 5.22 15.21 -8.55
CA MET A 1 5.21 13.73 -8.47
C MET A 1 5.06 13.39 -7.00
N SER A 2 3.96 12.76 -6.64
CA SER A 2 3.67 12.39 -5.24
C SER A 2 4.68 11.36 -4.73
N VAL A 3 5.04 11.52 -3.46
CA VAL A 3 5.95 10.65 -2.72
C VAL A 3 5.16 9.91 -1.68
N TYR A 4 5.47 8.64 -1.50
CA TYR A 4 4.77 7.78 -0.54
C TYR A 4 5.73 7.11 0.41
N ILE A 5 5.26 6.88 1.63
CA ILE A 5 5.90 5.96 2.57
C ILE A 5 4.97 4.77 2.71
N HIS A 6 5.47 3.58 2.41
CA HIS A 6 4.78 2.33 2.63
C HIS A 6 5.42 1.60 3.80
N GLU A 7 4.64 1.37 4.86
CA GLU A 7 5.13 0.71 6.07
C GLU A 7 4.54 -0.69 6.20
N ARG A 8 5.39 -1.62 6.55
CA ARG A 8 5.06 -2.94 7.05
C ARG A 8 5.34 -2.96 8.54
N ILE A 9 4.35 -3.28 9.35
CA ILE A 9 4.46 -3.32 10.80
C ILE A 9 4.07 -4.70 11.30
N ASP A 10 5.02 -5.42 11.88
CA ASP A 10 4.79 -6.69 12.54
C ASP A 10 4.13 -6.43 13.89
N ILE A 11 2.99 -7.06 14.12
CA ILE A 11 2.12 -6.79 15.27
C ILE A 11 2.32 -7.82 16.40
N GLU A 12 2.27 -7.34 17.63
CA GLU A 12 2.30 -8.19 18.80
C GLU A 12 0.93 -8.85 19.03
N GLY A 13 0.87 -10.18 18.98
CA GLY A 13 -0.33 -10.96 19.31
C GLY A 13 -1.63 -10.41 18.74
N GLY A 14 -2.65 -10.25 19.56
CA GLY A 14 -3.97 -9.73 19.19
C GLY A 14 -4.08 -8.20 19.06
N ALA A 15 -2.95 -7.46 19.04
CA ALA A 15 -2.97 -5.98 19.09
C ALA A 15 -3.26 -5.30 17.74
N ARG A 16 -3.47 -6.05 16.65
CA ARG A 16 -3.64 -5.51 15.29
C ARG A 16 -4.74 -4.44 15.20
N GLY A 17 -5.90 -4.70 15.81
CA GLY A 17 -6.98 -3.72 15.81
C GLY A 17 -6.63 -2.46 16.59
N LYS A 18 -6.02 -2.60 17.77
CA LYS A 18 -5.56 -1.47 18.58
C LYS A 18 -4.56 -0.59 17.83
N MET A 19 -3.64 -1.20 17.08
CA MET A 19 -2.70 -0.47 16.24
C MET A 19 -3.40 0.32 15.15
N ILE A 20 -4.33 -0.30 14.42
CA ILE A 20 -5.06 0.38 13.35
C ILE A 20 -5.96 1.50 13.91
N ASP A 21 -6.60 1.28 15.05
CA ASP A 21 -7.40 2.30 15.72
C ASP A 21 -6.54 3.48 16.17
N LEU A 22 -5.36 3.24 16.74
CA LEU A 22 -4.40 4.29 17.11
C LEU A 22 -3.99 5.11 15.85
N ILE A 23 -3.64 4.42 14.76
CA ILE A 23 -3.27 5.07 13.50
C ILE A 23 -4.41 5.95 12.97
N ARG A 24 -5.62 5.41 12.87
CA ARG A 24 -6.75 6.11 12.25
C ARG A 24 -7.33 7.24 13.09
N SER A 25 -7.41 7.02 14.41
CA SER A 25 -8.08 7.97 15.31
C SER A 25 -7.18 9.11 15.79
N ARG A 26 -5.87 8.89 15.88
CA ARG A 26 -4.96 9.86 16.50
C ARG A 26 -3.74 10.18 15.62
N TRP A 27 -3.04 9.18 15.14
CA TRP A 27 -1.77 9.36 14.43
C TRP A 27 -1.97 10.03 13.06
N ALA A 28 -2.82 9.48 12.20
CA ALA A 28 -3.07 10.04 10.88
C ALA A 28 -3.67 11.46 10.93
N PRO A 29 -4.68 11.77 11.79
CA PRO A 29 -5.15 13.13 11.94
C PRO A 29 -4.08 14.11 12.44
N HIS A 30 -3.14 13.66 13.27
CA HIS A 30 -2.04 14.50 13.73
C HIS A 30 -1.07 14.79 12.58
N LEU A 31 -0.58 13.76 11.87
CA LEU A 31 0.35 13.92 10.76
C LEU A 31 -0.23 14.80 9.63
N GLU A 32 -1.51 14.64 9.33
CA GLU A 32 -2.18 15.47 8.31
C GLU A 32 -2.22 16.95 8.72
N ARG A 33 -2.53 17.26 9.99
CA ARG A 33 -2.60 18.64 10.49
C ARG A 33 -1.23 19.28 10.67
N ALA A 34 -0.27 18.56 11.27
CA ALA A 34 1.03 19.10 11.64
C ALA A 34 2.01 19.13 10.48
N HIS A 35 1.97 18.12 9.63
CA HIS A 35 2.98 17.89 8.60
C HIS A 35 2.41 17.75 7.18
N GLY A 36 1.07 17.76 7.01
CA GLY A 36 0.40 17.55 5.72
C GLY A 36 0.50 16.11 5.18
N VAL A 37 1.07 15.19 5.95
CA VAL A 37 1.23 13.79 5.57
C VAL A 37 -0.10 13.06 5.69
N ARG A 38 -0.63 12.54 4.60
CA ARG A 38 -1.97 11.96 4.51
C ARG A 38 -1.94 10.44 4.51
N LEU A 39 -2.77 9.82 5.34
CA LEU A 39 -2.96 8.38 5.30
C LEU A 39 -3.80 8.01 4.06
N PHE A 40 -3.18 7.36 3.08
CA PHE A 40 -3.87 6.80 1.92
C PHE A 40 -4.63 5.54 2.30
N GLY A 41 -4.00 4.63 3.04
CA GLY A 41 -4.61 3.40 3.51
C GLY A 41 -3.94 2.79 4.72
N ALA A 42 -4.73 2.05 5.52
CA ALA A 42 -4.26 1.23 6.63
C ALA A 42 -5.00 -0.11 6.57
N TRP A 43 -4.24 -1.17 6.31
CA TRP A 43 -4.78 -2.50 6.04
C TRP A 43 -4.15 -3.55 6.95
N ALA A 44 -4.89 -4.62 7.16
CA ALA A 44 -4.42 -5.81 7.84
C ALA A 44 -4.11 -6.92 6.83
N THR A 45 -2.97 -7.55 6.92
CA THR A 45 -2.61 -8.69 6.06
C THR A 45 -3.52 -9.88 6.34
N VAL A 46 -3.99 -10.53 5.27
CA VAL A 46 -4.73 -11.78 5.34
C VAL A 46 -3.75 -12.94 5.55
N GLY A 47 -3.76 -13.54 6.73
CA GLY A 47 -2.72 -14.45 7.20
C GLY A 47 -2.55 -15.75 6.39
N SER A 48 -3.57 -16.13 5.58
CA SER A 48 -3.46 -17.26 4.66
C SER A 48 -2.73 -16.93 3.36
N THR A 49 -2.39 -15.66 3.12
CA THR A 49 -1.78 -15.20 1.86
C THR A 49 -0.38 -14.64 2.04
N ALA A 50 0.02 -14.26 3.25
CA ALA A 50 1.35 -13.71 3.53
C ALA A 50 1.72 -13.82 5.01
N THR A 51 2.84 -13.23 5.42
CA THR A 51 3.27 -13.15 6.82
C THR A 51 2.20 -12.46 7.70
N TRP A 52 1.92 -13.06 8.83
CA TRP A 52 0.87 -12.62 9.77
C TRP A 52 1.35 -12.76 11.22
N PRO A 53 0.94 -11.86 12.14
CA PRO A 53 0.06 -10.70 11.94
C PRO A 53 0.83 -9.44 11.54
N GLU A 54 0.38 -8.79 10.47
CA GLU A 54 0.96 -7.53 9.98
C GLU A 54 -0.11 -6.47 9.72
N VAL A 55 0.31 -5.21 9.82
CA VAL A 55 -0.42 -4.02 9.35
C VAL A 55 0.41 -3.34 8.27
N ARG A 56 -0.24 -2.91 7.19
CA ARG A 56 0.34 -2.12 6.11
C ARG A 56 -0.23 -0.72 6.13
N LEU A 57 0.63 0.29 6.14
CA LEU A 57 0.26 1.70 6.07
C LEU A 57 0.81 2.29 4.78
N HIS A 58 0.03 3.15 4.16
CA HIS A 58 0.44 3.87 2.96
C HIS A 58 0.17 5.36 3.17
N TRP A 59 1.24 6.14 3.23
CA TRP A 59 1.21 7.58 3.48
C TRP A 59 1.55 8.33 2.22
N GLU A 60 0.85 9.45 1.99
CA GLU A 60 1.00 10.28 0.81
C GLU A 60 1.50 11.68 1.15
N MET A 61 2.45 12.16 0.37
CA MET A 61 2.95 13.53 0.35
C MET A 61 2.96 14.08 -1.08
N ASP A 62 2.87 15.40 -1.24
CA ASP A 62 2.69 16.04 -2.55
C ASP A 62 3.91 15.87 -3.46
N ASP A 63 5.10 16.00 -2.87
CA ASP A 63 6.39 15.97 -3.57
C ASP A 63 7.58 15.77 -2.62
N TRP A 64 8.77 15.75 -3.16
CA TRP A 64 10.01 15.63 -2.41
C TRP A 64 10.29 16.80 -1.45
N ALA A 65 9.87 18.02 -1.80
CA ALA A 65 10.01 19.16 -0.92
C ALA A 65 9.07 19.03 0.29
N HIS A 66 7.87 18.52 0.08
CA HIS A 66 6.95 18.18 1.17
C HIS A 66 7.52 17.08 2.07
N PHE A 67 8.07 16.01 1.48
CA PHE A 67 8.74 14.94 2.25
C PHE A 67 9.86 15.52 3.13
N ALA A 68 10.76 16.35 2.57
CA ALA A 68 11.86 16.94 3.32
C ALA A 68 11.35 17.79 4.50
N ARG A 69 10.38 18.69 4.27
CA ARG A 69 9.78 19.51 5.34
C ARG A 69 9.11 18.66 6.42
N ALA A 70 8.40 17.59 6.03
CA ALA A 70 7.75 16.69 6.98
C ALA A 70 8.81 15.98 7.85
N GLN A 71 9.92 15.52 7.26
CA GLN A 71 11.01 14.90 8.02
C GLN A 71 11.70 15.88 8.96
N GLU A 72 11.99 17.10 8.50
CA GLU A 72 12.55 18.17 9.35
C GLU A 72 11.62 18.54 10.51
N GLY A 73 10.31 18.54 10.28
CA GLY A 73 9.31 18.82 11.32
C GLY A 73 9.12 17.71 12.33
N GLN A 74 9.48 16.48 11.98
CA GLN A 74 9.30 15.30 12.84
C GLN A 74 10.61 14.90 13.57
N HIS A 75 11.78 15.19 13.02
CA HIS A 75 13.03 14.66 13.56
C HIS A 75 14.00 15.75 14.05
N PRO A 76 14.61 15.58 15.24
CA PRO A 76 14.36 14.52 16.21
C PRO A 76 12.95 14.67 16.81
N MET A 77 12.24 13.56 16.89
CA MET A 77 10.80 13.53 17.21
C MET A 77 10.53 14.03 18.64
N GLU A 78 11.38 13.68 19.57
CA GLU A 78 11.28 14.05 20.99
C GLU A 78 11.34 15.56 21.22
N GLU A 79 11.97 16.30 20.32
CA GLU A 79 12.14 17.75 20.43
C GLU A 79 11.12 18.52 19.57
N ARG A 80 10.78 17.98 18.40
CA ARG A 80 10.01 18.71 17.38
C ARG A 80 8.55 18.32 17.32
N ASP A 81 8.25 17.06 17.64
CA ASP A 81 6.87 16.56 17.68
C ASP A 81 6.62 15.65 18.88
N VAL A 82 6.47 16.28 20.03
CA VAL A 82 6.25 15.59 21.33
C VAL A 82 5.00 14.71 21.27
N TYR A 83 3.94 15.16 20.60
CA TYR A 83 2.70 14.37 20.50
C TYR A 83 2.89 13.13 19.62
N LEU A 84 3.65 13.24 18.54
CA LEU A 84 4.02 12.07 17.73
C LEU A 84 4.88 11.09 18.53
N THR A 85 5.78 11.61 19.37
CA THR A 85 6.58 10.79 20.31
C THR A 85 5.70 10.00 21.27
N GLU A 86 4.66 10.61 21.83
CA GLU A 86 3.69 9.91 22.70
C GLU A 86 2.96 8.79 21.96
N LEU A 87 2.50 9.06 20.71
CA LEU A 87 1.83 8.07 19.88
C LEU A 87 2.77 6.91 19.50
N TRP A 88 4.02 7.24 19.19
CA TRP A 88 5.05 6.25 18.91
C TRP A 88 5.32 5.34 20.11
N ASN A 89 5.46 5.91 21.31
CA ASN A 89 5.65 5.14 22.53
C ASN A 89 4.46 4.22 22.81
N GLN A 90 3.23 4.71 22.59
CA GLN A 90 2.04 3.87 22.71
C GLN A 90 2.03 2.74 21.66
N ALA A 91 2.49 2.99 20.44
CA ALA A 91 2.56 2.00 19.38
C ALA A 91 3.57 0.87 19.68
N LEU A 92 4.60 1.12 20.51
CA LEU A 92 5.55 0.10 20.94
C LEU A 92 4.89 -1.07 21.71
N ASP A 93 3.77 -0.83 22.38
CA ASP A 93 2.98 -1.87 23.06
C ASP A 93 2.28 -2.83 22.07
N TYR A 94 2.17 -2.44 20.79
CA TYR A 94 1.38 -3.14 19.78
C TYR A 94 2.22 -3.76 18.66
N ARG A 95 3.48 -3.37 18.54
CA ARG A 95 4.35 -3.79 17.43
C ARG A 95 5.66 -4.42 17.91
N LYS A 96 6.19 -5.36 17.10
CA LYS A 96 7.51 -5.97 17.28
C LYS A 96 8.56 -5.25 16.44
N HIS A 97 8.30 -5.19 15.16
CA HIS A 97 9.22 -4.65 14.15
C HIS A 97 8.45 -3.79 13.16
N GLY A 98 9.17 -3.04 12.35
CA GLY A 98 8.63 -2.30 11.23
C GLY A 98 9.67 -2.13 10.14
N HIS A 99 9.20 -2.04 8.91
CA HIS A 99 10.00 -1.73 7.74
C HIS A 99 9.25 -0.68 6.92
N ALA A 100 9.93 0.38 6.53
CA ALA A 100 9.36 1.42 5.71
C ALA A 100 10.08 1.51 4.36
N GLN A 101 9.31 1.80 3.32
CA GLN A 101 9.78 1.95 1.96
C GLN A 101 9.38 3.32 1.45
N LEU A 102 10.32 4.04 0.87
CA LEU A 102 10.07 5.32 0.22
C LEU A 102 9.79 5.10 -1.26
N LEU A 103 8.62 5.53 -1.72
CA LEU A 103 8.10 5.20 -3.04
C LEU A 103 7.79 6.47 -3.85
N THR A 104 7.91 6.35 -5.17
CA THR A 104 7.41 7.31 -6.14
C THR A 104 6.33 6.67 -7.02
N ALA A 105 5.23 7.38 -7.24
CA ALA A 105 4.11 6.87 -8.03
C ALA A 105 4.36 6.97 -9.54
N ALA A 106 3.95 5.97 -10.29
CA ALA A 106 3.82 6.07 -11.74
C ALA A 106 2.73 7.10 -12.10
N PRO A 107 2.84 7.80 -13.26
CA PRO A 107 1.93 8.91 -13.62
C PRO A 107 0.44 8.55 -13.70
N PHE A 108 0.12 7.28 -13.85
CA PHE A 108 -1.25 6.75 -13.93
C PHE A 108 -1.78 6.22 -12.60
N SER A 109 -1.03 6.36 -11.52
CA SER A 109 -1.47 6.04 -10.16
C SER A 109 -2.48 7.08 -9.67
N LEU A 110 -3.43 6.66 -8.85
CA LEU A 110 -4.35 7.56 -8.17
C LEU A 110 -3.67 8.15 -6.93
N ASP A 111 -3.88 9.43 -6.70
CA ASP A 111 -3.68 10.01 -5.39
C ASP A 111 -4.90 9.74 -4.49
N ARG A 112 -4.78 10.03 -3.19
CA ARG A 112 -5.85 9.83 -2.21
C ARG A 112 -7.14 10.55 -2.58
N ALA A 113 -7.04 11.75 -3.11
CA ALA A 113 -8.19 12.57 -3.49
C ALA A 113 -8.91 11.96 -4.69
N ALA A 114 -8.17 11.55 -5.72
CA ALA A 114 -8.71 10.89 -6.91
C ALA A 114 -9.34 9.53 -6.59
N ALA A 115 -8.69 8.71 -5.74
CA ALA A 115 -9.24 7.43 -5.32
C ALA A 115 -10.59 7.58 -4.59
N ARG A 116 -10.70 8.58 -3.71
CA ARG A 116 -11.95 8.92 -3.01
C ARG A 116 -13.02 9.45 -3.96
N ALA A 117 -12.65 10.38 -4.83
CA ALA A 117 -13.59 10.97 -5.80
C ALA A 117 -14.17 9.93 -6.77
N GLN A 118 -13.39 8.92 -7.12
CA GLN A 118 -13.81 7.80 -7.96
C GLN A 118 -14.55 6.71 -7.21
N GLY A 119 -14.69 6.81 -5.88
CA GLY A 119 -15.34 5.79 -5.05
C GLY A 119 -14.65 4.42 -5.15
N VAL A 120 -13.32 4.39 -5.25
CA VAL A 120 -12.58 3.13 -5.38
C VAL A 120 -12.78 2.31 -4.11
N PRO A 121 -13.23 1.04 -4.21
CA PRO A 121 -13.41 0.19 -3.03
C PRO A 121 -12.07 -0.05 -2.33
N GLY A 122 -12.09 -0.11 -1.01
CA GLY A 122 -10.87 -0.30 -0.20
C GLY A 122 -10.95 -1.47 0.77
N GLU A 123 -12.01 -2.29 0.66
CA GLU A 123 -12.24 -3.40 1.60
C GLU A 123 -11.22 -4.53 1.43
N VAL A 124 -10.97 -4.94 0.19
CA VAL A 124 -9.98 -5.97 -0.16
C VAL A 124 -9.01 -5.39 -1.19
N ILE A 125 -7.75 -5.41 -0.86
CA ILE A 125 -6.67 -4.93 -1.73
C ILE A 125 -5.74 -6.10 -2.05
N LEU A 126 -5.49 -6.33 -3.32
CA LEU A 126 -4.38 -7.17 -3.78
C LEU A 126 -3.12 -6.29 -3.75
N HIS A 127 -2.18 -6.67 -2.93
CA HIS A 127 -0.88 -6.06 -2.77
C HIS A 127 0.13 -6.91 -3.53
N GLU A 128 0.88 -6.29 -4.42
CA GLU A 128 1.83 -6.98 -5.29
C GLU A 128 3.19 -6.31 -5.18
N ASP A 129 4.14 -6.95 -4.49
CA ASP A 129 5.53 -6.56 -4.48
C ASP A 129 6.18 -7.04 -5.79
N VAL A 130 6.88 -6.15 -6.50
CA VAL A 130 7.51 -6.48 -7.79
C VAL A 130 9.01 -6.21 -7.77
N ARG A 131 9.76 -7.10 -8.42
CA ARG A 131 11.17 -6.93 -8.70
C ARG A 131 11.39 -6.97 -10.21
N SER A 132 11.79 -5.86 -10.78
CA SER A 132 12.10 -5.82 -12.22
C SER A 132 13.50 -6.30 -12.51
N LEU A 133 13.72 -6.75 -13.72
CA LEU A 133 15.06 -6.89 -14.28
C LEU A 133 15.79 -5.54 -14.21
N PRO A 134 17.12 -5.51 -14.10
CA PRO A 134 17.90 -4.29 -13.98
C PRO A 134 17.56 -3.27 -15.06
N GLY A 135 17.13 -2.06 -14.63
CA GLY A 135 16.75 -0.97 -15.52
C GLY A 135 15.41 -1.12 -16.25
N ARG A 136 14.60 -2.14 -15.94
CA ARG A 136 13.34 -2.42 -16.64
C ARG A 136 12.07 -1.90 -15.94
N MET A 137 12.16 -1.28 -14.78
CA MET A 137 10.98 -0.81 -14.03
C MET A 137 10.10 0.16 -14.85
N ALA A 138 10.71 1.09 -15.59
CA ALA A 138 9.95 2.02 -16.43
C ALA A 138 9.24 1.29 -17.59
N ASN A 139 9.89 0.30 -18.21
CA ASN A 139 9.28 -0.53 -19.25
C ASN A 139 8.12 -1.37 -18.68
N TYR A 140 8.29 -1.93 -17.48
CA TYR A 140 7.23 -2.65 -16.79
C TYR A 140 6.01 -1.75 -16.52
N HIS A 141 6.21 -0.54 -16.01
CA HIS A 141 5.11 0.40 -15.77
C HIS A 141 4.39 0.78 -17.07
N GLU A 142 5.11 0.97 -18.16
CA GLU A 142 4.49 1.26 -19.46
C GLU A 142 3.68 0.05 -19.97
N ALA A 143 4.21 -1.16 -19.85
CA ALA A 143 3.49 -2.39 -20.22
C ALA A 143 2.26 -2.61 -19.31
N LEU A 144 2.41 -2.39 -18.00
CA LEU A 144 1.32 -2.44 -17.03
C LEU A 144 0.18 -1.49 -17.44
N ARG A 145 0.52 -0.25 -17.78
CA ARG A 145 -0.44 0.77 -18.21
C ARG A 145 -1.12 0.41 -19.54
N ALA A 146 -0.32 -0.01 -20.52
CA ALA A 146 -0.82 -0.20 -21.89
C ALA A 146 -1.53 -1.54 -22.10
N GLN A 147 -1.12 -2.59 -21.40
CA GLN A 147 -1.58 -3.95 -21.64
C GLN A 147 -2.42 -4.50 -20.50
N PHE A 148 -1.97 -4.39 -19.24
CA PHE A 148 -2.65 -5.02 -18.13
C PHE A 148 -3.79 -4.18 -17.52
N LEU A 149 -3.62 -2.87 -17.41
CA LEU A 149 -4.64 -2.00 -16.81
C LEU A 149 -6.01 -2.14 -17.50
N PRO A 150 -6.12 -2.12 -18.85
CA PRO A 150 -7.41 -2.36 -19.51
C PRO A 150 -8.00 -3.75 -19.24
N LEU A 151 -7.14 -4.77 -19.11
CA LEU A 151 -7.59 -6.12 -18.77
C LEU A 151 -8.11 -6.20 -17.33
N ALA A 152 -7.40 -5.61 -16.40
CA ALA A 152 -7.76 -5.55 -14.99
C ALA A 152 -9.12 -4.82 -14.79
N GLU A 153 -9.27 -3.66 -15.44
CA GLU A 153 -10.51 -2.87 -15.39
C GLU A 153 -11.71 -3.63 -15.97
N LYS A 154 -11.53 -4.33 -17.08
CA LYS A 154 -12.57 -5.20 -17.68
C LYS A 154 -13.04 -6.28 -16.70
N ARG A 155 -12.18 -6.70 -15.78
CA ARG A 155 -12.45 -7.69 -14.73
C ARG A 155 -12.88 -7.06 -13.41
N GLY A 156 -13.08 -5.76 -13.36
CA GLY A 156 -13.53 -5.02 -12.19
C GLY A 156 -12.45 -4.71 -11.16
N MET A 157 -11.19 -5.00 -11.44
CA MET A 157 -10.07 -4.56 -10.62
C MET A 157 -9.79 -3.07 -10.86
N ARG A 158 -9.42 -2.34 -9.83
CA ARG A 158 -9.07 -0.92 -9.94
C ARG A 158 -7.66 -0.70 -9.40
N LEU A 159 -6.78 -0.16 -10.24
CA LEU A 159 -5.45 0.22 -9.80
C LEU A 159 -5.54 1.43 -8.86
N LEU A 160 -5.07 1.28 -7.63
CA LEU A 160 -4.81 2.40 -6.71
C LEU A 160 -3.49 3.07 -7.05
N GLY A 161 -2.46 2.28 -7.31
CA GLY A 161 -1.20 2.82 -7.76
C GLY A 161 -0.17 1.74 -8.09
N ALA A 162 0.75 2.13 -8.98
CA ALA A 162 1.97 1.43 -9.28
C ALA A 162 3.13 2.33 -8.84
N TYR A 163 4.06 1.78 -8.08
CA TYR A 163 5.10 2.55 -7.41
C TYR A 163 6.48 1.95 -7.66
N SER A 164 7.49 2.82 -7.73
CA SER A 164 8.90 2.42 -7.70
C SER A 164 9.53 2.79 -6.37
N HIS A 165 10.39 1.95 -5.85
CA HIS A 165 11.23 2.28 -4.70
C HIS A 165 12.22 3.37 -5.04
N ALA A 166 12.26 4.43 -4.21
CA ALA A 166 13.18 5.55 -4.43
C ALA A 166 14.64 5.22 -4.08
N LEU A 167 14.85 4.32 -3.10
CA LEU A 167 16.16 4.00 -2.56
C LEU A 167 16.64 2.57 -2.88
N VAL A 168 15.76 1.72 -3.40
CA VAL A 168 16.09 0.33 -3.74
C VAL A 168 15.77 0.10 -5.23
N PRO A 169 16.77 0.16 -6.10
CA PRO A 169 16.56 0.00 -7.54
C PRO A 169 15.86 -1.30 -7.91
N ASN A 170 15.10 -1.26 -8.99
CA ASN A 170 14.42 -2.42 -9.58
C ASN A 170 13.35 -3.07 -8.69
N THR A 171 12.91 -2.40 -7.64
CA THR A 171 11.79 -2.87 -6.81
C THR A 171 10.63 -1.89 -6.84
N GLY A 172 9.44 -2.39 -6.67
CA GLY A 172 8.21 -1.61 -6.69
C GLY A 172 7.04 -2.31 -6.03
N LEU A 173 5.90 -1.66 -6.08
CA LEU A 173 4.66 -2.09 -5.45
C LEU A 173 3.49 -1.73 -6.36
N ASN A 174 2.57 -2.66 -6.58
CA ASN A 174 1.25 -2.36 -7.15
C ASN A 174 0.17 -2.61 -6.10
N LEU A 175 -0.83 -1.74 -6.06
CA LEU A 175 -2.00 -1.87 -5.20
C LEU A 175 -3.26 -1.91 -6.06
N TRP A 176 -4.02 -2.99 -5.96
CA TRP A 176 -5.24 -3.23 -6.72
C TRP A 176 -6.44 -3.34 -5.78
N ALA A 177 -7.42 -2.48 -5.94
CA ALA A 177 -8.67 -2.56 -5.21
C ALA A 177 -9.62 -3.57 -5.86
N LEU A 178 -10.17 -4.44 -5.05
CA LEU A 178 -11.19 -5.42 -5.41
C LEU A 178 -12.55 -4.99 -4.83
N ARG A 179 -13.64 -5.41 -5.45
CA ARG A 179 -15.01 -5.10 -4.99
C ARG A 179 -15.38 -5.81 -3.68
N GLY A 180 -14.60 -6.81 -3.27
CA GLY A 180 -14.79 -7.61 -2.06
C GLY A 180 -14.37 -9.06 -2.26
N TRP A 181 -14.71 -9.92 -1.30
CA TRP A 181 -14.32 -11.33 -1.30
C TRP A 181 -14.96 -12.16 -2.43
N GLU A 182 -16.20 -11.87 -2.79
CA GLU A 182 -16.88 -12.53 -3.92
C GLU A 182 -16.14 -12.24 -5.22
N HIS A 183 -15.71 -11.00 -5.40
CA HIS A 183 -14.91 -10.64 -6.58
C HIS A 183 -13.55 -11.34 -6.61
N TRP A 184 -12.90 -11.49 -5.47
CA TRP A 184 -11.66 -12.28 -5.37
C TRP A 184 -11.93 -13.75 -5.79
N GLN A 185 -13.01 -14.35 -5.31
CA GLN A 185 -13.42 -15.70 -5.70
C GLN A 185 -13.65 -15.82 -7.21
N GLU A 186 -14.36 -14.87 -7.81
CA GLU A 186 -14.59 -14.83 -9.27
C GLU A 186 -13.27 -14.81 -10.05
N LEU A 187 -12.31 -13.97 -9.63
CA LEU A 187 -10.98 -13.86 -10.26
C LEU A 187 -10.22 -15.18 -10.18
N MET A 188 -10.18 -15.82 -9.01
CA MET A 188 -9.47 -17.09 -8.83
C MET A 188 -10.09 -18.24 -9.61
N GLN A 189 -11.40 -18.30 -9.71
CA GLN A 189 -12.10 -19.32 -10.52
C GLN A 189 -11.87 -19.10 -12.03
N ALA A 190 -11.77 -17.85 -12.46
CA ALA A 190 -11.53 -17.52 -13.86
C ALA A 190 -10.05 -17.70 -14.28
N GLU A 191 -9.10 -17.63 -13.36
CA GLU A 191 -7.66 -17.59 -13.64
C GLU A 191 -7.20 -18.75 -14.56
N SER A 192 -7.64 -19.95 -14.29
CA SER A 192 -7.28 -21.15 -15.09
C SER A 192 -7.79 -21.11 -16.54
N SER A 193 -8.90 -20.42 -16.78
CA SER A 193 -9.56 -20.31 -18.09
C SER A 193 -9.29 -19.00 -18.82
N ASP A 194 -8.84 -17.96 -18.10
CA ASP A 194 -8.59 -16.64 -18.65
C ASP A 194 -7.29 -16.58 -19.45
N ARG A 195 -7.42 -16.70 -20.75
CA ARG A 195 -6.29 -16.72 -21.68
C ARG A 195 -5.53 -15.39 -21.71
N GLU A 196 -6.24 -14.25 -21.56
CA GLU A 196 -5.61 -12.92 -21.60
C GLU A 196 -4.78 -12.67 -20.34
N MET A 197 -5.30 -13.06 -19.16
CA MET A 197 -4.55 -12.95 -17.90
C MET A 197 -3.31 -13.84 -17.90
N ARG A 198 -3.42 -15.07 -18.38
CA ARG A 198 -2.25 -15.96 -18.50
C ARG A 198 -1.20 -15.42 -19.45
N ALA A 199 -1.61 -14.87 -20.59
CA ALA A 199 -0.69 -14.26 -21.53
C ALA A 199 0.08 -13.08 -20.91
N TRP A 200 -0.60 -12.28 -20.06
CA TRP A 200 0.06 -11.24 -19.28
C TRP A 200 1.07 -11.83 -18.28
N THR A 201 0.65 -12.80 -17.46
CA THR A 201 1.52 -13.44 -16.45
C THR A 201 2.76 -14.09 -17.07
N GLU A 202 2.62 -14.66 -18.26
CA GLU A 202 3.76 -15.20 -19.03
C GLU A 202 4.64 -14.08 -19.61
N GLY A 203 4.01 -13.05 -20.19
CA GLY A 203 4.69 -11.93 -20.85
C GLY A 203 5.45 -11.01 -19.90
N GLN A 204 4.96 -10.83 -18.67
CA GLN A 204 5.61 -9.92 -17.71
C GLN A 204 7.06 -10.33 -17.36
N ARG A 205 7.45 -11.57 -17.61
CA ARG A 205 8.83 -12.06 -17.44
C ARG A 205 9.85 -11.33 -18.32
N GLU A 206 9.39 -10.58 -19.32
CA GLU A 206 10.26 -9.72 -20.12
C GLU A 206 10.80 -8.54 -19.27
N TRP A 207 10.07 -8.13 -18.25
CA TRP A 207 10.40 -6.96 -17.44
C TRP A 207 10.63 -7.30 -15.97
N LEU A 208 9.98 -8.36 -15.45
CA LEU A 208 10.07 -8.77 -14.06
C LEU A 208 10.95 -9.99 -13.87
N GLU A 209 11.78 -9.92 -12.83
CA GLU A 209 12.50 -11.05 -12.28
C GLU A 209 11.58 -11.89 -11.38
N ASP A 210 10.76 -11.19 -10.56
CA ASP A 210 9.89 -11.81 -9.58
C ASP A 210 8.73 -10.88 -9.21
N SER A 211 7.62 -11.48 -8.78
CA SER A 211 6.51 -10.78 -8.14
C SER A 211 5.87 -11.66 -7.06
N ASP A 212 5.51 -11.05 -5.94
CA ASP A 212 4.82 -11.70 -4.83
C ASP A 212 3.54 -10.95 -4.52
N ALA A 213 2.42 -11.64 -4.57
CA ALA A 213 1.10 -11.04 -4.41
C ALA A 213 0.35 -11.66 -3.22
N PHE A 214 -0.28 -10.81 -2.42
CA PHE A 214 -1.07 -11.21 -1.27
C PHE A 214 -2.24 -10.25 -1.01
N LEU A 215 -3.15 -10.66 -0.15
CA LEU A 215 -4.32 -9.87 0.20
C LEU A 215 -4.14 -9.11 1.50
N VAL A 216 -4.58 -7.86 1.47
CA VAL A 216 -4.77 -7.06 2.67
C VAL A 216 -6.20 -6.54 2.71
N VAL A 217 -6.73 -6.39 3.91
CA VAL A 217 -8.11 -5.96 4.13
C VAL A 217 -8.17 -4.73 5.00
N GLN A 218 -9.15 -3.90 4.74
CA GLN A 218 -9.48 -2.81 5.63
C GLN A 218 -10.33 -3.35 6.77
N PRO A 219 -9.83 -3.37 8.02
CA PRO A 219 -10.65 -3.76 9.15
C PRO A 219 -11.84 -2.80 9.28
N PRO A 220 -13.02 -3.30 9.65
CA PRO A 220 -14.15 -2.44 9.94
C PRO A 220 -13.78 -1.44 11.04
N CYS A 221 -14.16 -0.18 10.89
CA CYS A 221 -14.04 0.82 11.94
C CYS A 221 -14.91 0.40 13.11
N GLY A 222 -14.30 0.10 14.26
CA GLY A 222 -14.96 0.18 15.55
C GLY A 222 -15.75 -1.03 16.02
N THR A 223 -15.37 -2.29 15.71
CA THR A 223 -15.82 -3.46 16.51
C THR A 223 -14.77 -4.54 16.47
N LEU A 224 -13.79 -4.43 17.36
CA LEU A 224 -13.15 -5.64 17.86
C LEU A 224 -14.02 -6.13 18.99
N HIS A 225 -14.91 -7.06 18.68
CA HIS A 225 -15.42 -7.92 19.72
C HIS A 225 -14.25 -8.79 20.20
N THR A 226 -14.01 -8.72 21.50
CA THR A 226 -13.11 -9.50 22.34
C THR A 226 -12.99 -10.96 21.92
#